data_060a82ce0543c7d4d35dea619097d01c
#
_entry.id   060a82ce0543c7d4d35dea619097d01c
#
_cell.length_a   1.000
_cell.length_b   1.000
_cell.length_c   1.000
_cell.angle_alpha   90.00
_cell.angle_beta   90.00
_cell.angle_gamma   90.00
#
_symmetry.space_group_name_H-M   'P 1'
#
loop_
_entity.id
_entity.type
_entity.pdbx_description
1 polymer ?
#
loop_
_entity_poly.entity_id
_entity_poly.type
_entity_poly.pdbx_seq_one_letter_code
_entity_poly.pdbx_strand_id
1 'polypeptide(L)'
;AGVVQAAQVAGLWNGGELSLFSQALADLAENRGYRPQVLGITGTNGKTTVTALTGQLVRRADKSVVVAGNIGPTLLDSLSSCLDADALPDVWVLELSSFQLDSCSSFEPTAATVLNLTQDHLDWHGSMQAYAAAKAKVFGQQGLMILNRDDPLVMAMRPAPVRARLQRPVERAMVTFGGDMPHRPGDYGIEMVNGMAWLVRALEADETRRRRKDDVEELYIQRLMPADALRIRGRHNALNALAALALAGAAGCSLASMLFGLREYRGEPHRVESVGVVQDIEYFDDSKGTNVGATAAALIGLGAERRLVLVLGGEGKGQDFTPLVDPVTRHARAVVLIGRDAPLLRAALENTGVPLLDADSMADAVRQARQCARAGDAVLMSPACASFDMYRNYEHRAEAFRAAVIELADAAGVELEGAA
;
A
#
# COMPACT_ATOMS: atom_id res chain seq x y z
N ALA A 1 5.48 -25.63 -13.59
CA ALA A 1 5.22 -25.24 -14.99
C ALA A 1 4.66 -26.41 -15.81
N GLY A 2 5.28 -27.59 -15.83
CA GLY A 2 4.87 -28.72 -16.70
C GLY A 2 3.46 -29.26 -16.45
N VAL A 3 3.03 -29.38 -15.18
CA VAL A 3 1.68 -29.90 -14.83
C VAL A 3 0.57 -28.94 -15.28
N VAL A 4 0.75 -27.63 -15.04
CA VAL A 4 -0.21 -26.59 -15.45
C VAL A 4 -0.35 -26.55 -16.97
N GLN A 5 0.77 -26.61 -17.69
CA GLN A 5 0.77 -26.65 -19.16
C GLN A 5 0.10 -27.91 -19.71
N ALA A 6 0.36 -29.06 -19.09
CA ALA A 6 -0.31 -30.31 -19.46
C ALA A 6 -1.82 -30.26 -19.22
N ALA A 7 -2.27 -29.69 -18.09
CA ALA A 7 -3.67 -29.49 -17.79
C ALA A 7 -4.36 -28.57 -18.79
N GLN A 8 -3.72 -27.47 -19.19
CA GLN A 8 -4.22 -26.54 -20.21
C GLN A 8 -4.36 -27.20 -21.58
N VAL A 9 -3.35 -27.99 -21.99
CA VAL A 9 -3.39 -28.75 -23.25
C VAL A 9 -4.51 -29.81 -23.24
N ALA A 10 -4.74 -30.41 -22.07
CA ALA A 10 -5.82 -31.39 -21.88
C ALA A 10 -7.23 -30.77 -21.72
N GLY A 11 -7.35 -29.43 -21.77
CA GLY A 11 -8.62 -28.73 -21.57
C GLY A 11 -9.17 -28.82 -20.14
N LEU A 12 -8.33 -29.17 -19.16
CA LEU A 12 -8.74 -29.25 -17.77
C LEU A 12 -8.83 -27.84 -17.17
N TRP A 13 -9.80 -27.67 -16.27
CA TRP A 13 -9.87 -26.42 -15.48
C TRP A 13 -8.59 -26.24 -14.67
N ASN A 14 -8.09 -25.00 -14.68
CA ASN A 14 -6.89 -24.61 -14.00
C ASN A 14 -7.07 -23.24 -13.39
N GLY A 15 -6.91 -23.12 -12.08
CA GLY A 15 -7.06 -21.87 -11.36
C GLY A 15 -6.55 -22.00 -9.93
N GLY A 16 -6.34 -20.84 -9.31
CA GLY A 16 -5.97 -20.74 -7.91
C GLY A 16 -7.18 -20.48 -7.01
N GLU A 17 -6.90 -20.21 -5.73
CA GLU A 17 -7.89 -19.91 -4.70
C GLU A 17 -8.85 -18.77 -5.11
N LEU A 18 -8.31 -17.68 -5.70
CA LEU A 18 -9.12 -16.54 -6.16
C LEU A 18 -10.13 -16.96 -7.24
N SER A 19 -9.78 -17.91 -8.12
CA SER A 19 -10.68 -18.41 -9.13
C SER A 19 -11.83 -19.21 -8.52
N LEU A 20 -11.54 -20.06 -7.51
CA LEU A 20 -12.55 -20.83 -6.77
C LEU A 20 -13.47 -19.89 -5.97
N PHE A 21 -12.90 -18.88 -5.33
CA PHE A 21 -13.68 -17.86 -4.61
C PHE A 21 -14.62 -17.10 -5.55
N SER A 22 -14.13 -16.70 -6.74
CA SER A 22 -14.93 -16.02 -7.75
C SER A 22 -16.08 -16.90 -8.25
N GLN A 23 -15.81 -18.20 -8.48
CA GLN A 23 -16.83 -19.17 -8.86
C GLN A 23 -17.88 -19.34 -7.76
N ALA A 24 -17.44 -19.49 -6.50
CA ALA A 24 -18.36 -19.64 -5.37
C ALA A 24 -19.27 -18.41 -5.19
N LEU A 25 -18.76 -17.18 -5.38
CA LEU A 25 -19.59 -15.98 -5.37
C LEU A 25 -20.60 -15.96 -6.52
N ALA A 26 -20.22 -16.42 -7.72
CA ALA A 26 -21.14 -16.53 -8.85
C ALA A 26 -22.27 -17.55 -8.54
N ASP A 27 -21.92 -18.70 -8.01
CA ASP A 27 -22.89 -19.74 -7.61
C ASP A 27 -23.85 -19.25 -6.49
N LEU A 28 -23.34 -18.49 -5.53
CA LEU A 28 -24.15 -17.85 -4.48
C LEU A 28 -25.08 -16.77 -5.04
N ALA A 29 -24.62 -16.02 -6.05
CA ALA A 29 -25.45 -15.02 -6.73
C ALA A 29 -26.61 -15.66 -7.50
N GLU A 30 -26.40 -16.80 -8.15
CA GLU A 30 -27.42 -17.54 -8.86
C GLU A 30 -28.39 -18.27 -7.91
N ASN A 31 -27.86 -18.98 -6.92
CA ASN A 31 -28.65 -19.87 -6.08
C ASN A 31 -29.32 -19.20 -4.87
N ARG A 32 -28.71 -18.12 -4.34
CA ARG A 32 -29.18 -17.44 -3.13
C ARG A 32 -29.44 -15.94 -3.33
N GLY A 33 -29.20 -15.39 -4.53
CA GLY A 33 -29.33 -13.95 -4.80
C GLY A 33 -28.29 -13.08 -4.08
N TYR A 34 -27.21 -13.69 -3.53
CA TYR A 34 -26.18 -12.98 -2.79
C TYR A 34 -25.23 -12.26 -3.75
N ARG A 35 -25.22 -10.92 -3.71
CA ARG A 35 -24.43 -10.05 -4.58
C ARG A 35 -23.68 -9.00 -3.75
N PRO A 36 -22.58 -9.38 -3.09
CA PRO A 36 -21.81 -8.46 -2.27
C PRO A 36 -21.04 -7.45 -3.12
N GLN A 37 -20.61 -6.36 -2.49
CA GLN A 37 -19.58 -5.52 -3.07
C GLN A 37 -18.21 -6.21 -2.87
N VAL A 38 -17.39 -6.28 -3.93
CA VAL A 38 -16.05 -6.88 -3.88
C VAL A 38 -15.03 -5.82 -4.24
N LEU A 39 -14.13 -5.53 -3.32
CA LEU A 39 -13.06 -4.52 -3.47
C LEU A 39 -11.72 -5.22 -3.58
N GLY A 40 -11.05 -5.13 -4.75
CA GLY A 40 -9.76 -5.75 -5.02
C GLY A 40 -8.60 -4.77 -4.83
N ILE A 41 -7.59 -5.15 -4.05
CA ILE A 41 -6.43 -4.31 -3.75
C ILE A 41 -5.15 -5.06 -4.06
N THR A 42 -4.34 -4.51 -4.96
CA THR A 42 -2.99 -5.00 -5.26
C THR A 42 -2.01 -3.83 -5.44
N GLY A 43 -0.76 -4.14 -5.64
CA GLY A 43 0.34 -3.20 -5.80
C GLY A 43 1.65 -3.83 -5.34
N THR A 44 2.76 -3.19 -5.52
CA THR A 44 4.00 -3.64 -4.90
C THR A 44 3.96 -3.31 -3.41
N ASN A 45 3.66 -2.07 -3.05
CA ASN A 45 3.67 -1.57 -1.68
C ASN A 45 2.30 -0.99 -1.28
N GLY A 46 2.03 -0.89 0.03
CA GLY A 46 0.82 -0.27 0.58
C GLY A 46 -0.41 -1.17 0.66
N LYS A 47 -0.40 -2.37 0.07
CA LYS A 47 -1.57 -3.28 0.01
C LYS A 47 -2.25 -3.46 1.36
N THR A 48 -1.52 -3.93 2.36
CA THR A 48 -2.07 -4.25 3.69
C THR A 48 -2.66 -3.02 4.36
N THR A 49 -1.96 -1.89 4.31
CA THR A 49 -2.45 -0.61 4.86
C THR A 49 -3.77 -0.20 4.21
N VAL A 50 -3.85 -0.23 2.86
CA VAL A 50 -5.08 0.14 2.15
C VAL A 50 -6.19 -0.86 2.40
N THR A 51 -5.88 -2.15 2.46
CA THR A 51 -6.85 -3.21 2.72
C THR A 51 -7.46 -3.08 4.13
N ALA A 52 -6.63 -2.97 5.15
CA ALA A 52 -7.08 -2.81 6.54
C ALA A 52 -7.85 -1.50 6.73
N LEU A 53 -7.30 -0.40 6.20
CA LEU A 53 -7.96 0.90 6.25
C LEU A 53 -9.31 0.87 5.53
N THR A 54 -9.40 0.33 4.31
CA THR A 54 -10.68 0.19 3.59
C THR A 54 -11.68 -0.63 4.39
N GLY A 55 -11.26 -1.75 4.99
CA GLY A 55 -12.11 -2.56 5.88
C GLY A 55 -12.63 -1.76 7.07
N GLN A 56 -11.77 -0.93 7.69
CA GLN A 56 -12.18 -0.04 8.78
C GLN A 56 -13.21 1.01 8.31
N LEU A 57 -12.98 1.66 7.14
CA LEU A 57 -13.91 2.66 6.61
C LEU A 57 -15.28 2.06 6.31
N VAL A 58 -15.32 0.86 5.73
CA VAL A 58 -16.56 0.12 5.44
C VAL A 58 -17.30 -0.21 6.74
N ARG A 59 -16.60 -0.72 7.75
CA ARG A 59 -17.19 -1.02 9.07
C ARG A 59 -17.76 0.22 9.74
N ARG A 60 -17.07 1.37 9.63
CA ARG A 60 -17.55 2.65 10.17
C ARG A 60 -18.75 3.23 9.41
N ALA A 61 -19.03 2.73 8.23
CA ALA A 61 -20.23 3.06 7.45
C ALA A 61 -21.40 2.07 7.72
N ASP A 62 -21.35 1.34 8.83
CA ASP A 62 -22.37 0.38 9.30
C ASP A 62 -22.65 -0.75 8.29
N LYS A 63 -21.64 -1.14 7.49
CA LYS A 63 -21.72 -2.30 6.59
C LYS A 63 -20.94 -3.46 7.19
N SER A 64 -21.49 -4.67 7.05
CA SER A 64 -20.76 -5.89 7.37
C SER A 64 -19.63 -6.10 6.37
N VAL A 65 -18.44 -6.40 6.85
CA VAL A 65 -17.24 -6.49 6.03
C VAL A 65 -16.32 -7.63 6.45
N VAL A 66 -15.83 -8.37 5.48
CA VAL A 66 -14.74 -9.34 5.66
C VAL A 66 -13.53 -8.88 4.89
N VAL A 67 -12.39 -8.88 5.57
CA VAL A 67 -11.07 -8.58 5.01
C VAL A 67 -10.32 -9.91 4.89
N ALA A 68 -9.85 -10.25 3.71
CA ALA A 68 -9.23 -11.55 3.44
C ALA A 68 -8.20 -11.51 2.30
N GLY A 69 -7.50 -12.61 2.10
CA GLY A 69 -6.62 -12.83 0.96
C GLY A 69 -5.16 -13.01 1.34
N ASN A 70 -4.26 -12.32 0.66
CA ASN A 70 -2.81 -12.47 0.85
C ASN A 70 -2.30 -12.19 2.28
N ILE A 71 -3.06 -11.46 3.08
CA ILE A 71 -2.74 -11.16 4.50
C ILE A 71 -3.38 -12.14 5.50
N GLY A 72 -4.12 -13.14 5.01
CA GLY A 72 -4.91 -13.99 5.89
C GLY A 72 -6.02 -13.25 6.68
N PRO A 73 -7.09 -13.94 7.01
CA PRO A 73 -7.36 -15.31 6.61
C PRO A 73 -7.49 -15.48 5.09
N THR A 74 -7.40 -16.73 4.60
CA THR A 74 -7.53 -17.03 3.16
C THR A 74 -8.94 -16.73 2.66
N LEU A 75 -9.11 -16.63 1.34
CA LEU A 75 -10.41 -16.29 0.75
C LEU A 75 -11.45 -17.38 1.00
N LEU A 76 -11.06 -18.64 0.80
CA LEU A 76 -11.98 -19.77 0.92
C LEU A 76 -12.30 -20.11 2.38
N ASP A 77 -11.32 -20.01 3.30
CA ASP A 77 -11.59 -20.21 4.72
C ASP A 77 -12.53 -19.12 5.26
N SER A 78 -12.34 -17.87 4.82
CA SER A 78 -13.24 -16.77 5.18
C SER A 78 -14.66 -16.99 4.67
N LEU A 79 -14.80 -17.41 3.41
CA LEU A 79 -16.11 -17.69 2.82
C LEU A 79 -16.79 -18.87 3.51
N SER A 80 -16.06 -19.96 3.77
CA SER A 80 -16.57 -21.12 4.51
C SER A 80 -17.07 -20.72 5.89
N SER A 81 -16.28 -19.96 6.63
CA SER A 81 -16.67 -19.47 7.96
C SER A 81 -17.93 -18.61 7.94
N CYS A 82 -18.09 -17.74 6.93
CA CYS A 82 -19.28 -16.93 6.76
C CYS A 82 -20.53 -17.78 6.41
N LEU A 83 -20.34 -18.82 5.60
CA LEU A 83 -21.42 -19.76 5.24
C LEU A 83 -21.85 -20.60 6.44
N ASP A 84 -20.90 -21.10 7.23
CA ASP A 84 -21.18 -21.90 8.42
C ASP A 84 -21.87 -21.08 9.52
N ALA A 85 -21.55 -19.78 9.60
CA ALA A 85 -22.17 -18.86 10.53
C ALA A 85 -23.49 -18.25 10.02
N ASP A 86 -23.91 -18.54 8.78
CA ASP A 86 -25.03 -17.88 8.07
C ASP A 86 -24.94 -16.34 8.11
N ALA A 87 -23.71 -15.80 7.98
CA ALA A 87 -23.38 -14.39 8.15
C ALA A 87 -22.51 -13.89 6.97
N LEU A 88 -23.06 -13.91 5.77
CA LEU A 88 -22.39 -13.39 4.58
C LEU A 88 -22.29 -11.86 4.62
N PRO A 89 -21.11 -11.26 4.35
CA PRO A 89 -20.91 -9.82 4.48
C PRO A 89 -21.48 -9.02 3.31
N ASP A 90 -21.78 -7.74 3.54
CA ASP A 90 -22.15 -6.80 2.48
C ASP A 90 -20.97 -6.51 1.55
N VAL A 91 -19.75 -6.50 2.12
CA VAL A 91 -18.53 -6.10 1.42
C VAL A 91 -17.38 -7.06 1.69
N TRP A 92 -16.71 -7.50 0.64
CA TRP A 92 -15.43 -8.19 0.70
C TRP A 92 -14.31 -7.21 0.33
N VAL A 93 -13.29 -7.09 1.18
CA VAL A 93 -12.09 -6.30 0.94
C VAL A 93 -10.91 -7.25 0.82
N LEU A 94 -10.38 -7.39 -0.39
CA LEU A 94 -9.43 -8.44 -0.73
C LEU A 94 -8.04 -7.89 -1.02
N GLU A 95 -7.04 -8.29 -0.21
CA GLU A 95 -5.65 -8.11 -0.58
C GLU A 95 -5.21 -9.21 -1.53
N LEU A 96 -4.75 -8.84 -2.73
CA LEU A 96 -4.40 -9.80 -3.78
C LEU A 96 -2.93 -9.65 -4.19
N SER A 97 -2.20 -10.76 -4.14
CA SER A 97 -0.83 -10.85 -4.65
C SER A 97 -0.82 -11.00 -6.18
N SER A 98 0.34 -10.70 -6.80
CA SER A 98 0.52 -10.96 -8.23
C SER A 98 0.41 -12.45 -8.58
N PHE A 99 0.77 -13.35 -7.66
CA PHE A 99 0.68 -14.80 -7.84
C PHE A 99 -0.78 -15.29 -7.91
N GLN A 100 -1.64 -14.81 -7.00
CA GLN A 100 -3.06 -15.13 -7.01
C GLN A 100 -3.74 -14.59 -8.29
N LEU A 101 -3.39 -13.36 -8.70
CA LEU A 101 -3.93 -12.74 -9.90
C LEU A 101 -3.40 -13.40 -11.18
N ASP A 102 -2.13 -13.85 -11.21
CA ASP A 102 -1.55 -14.50 -12.38
C ASP A 102 -2.31 -15.78 -12.73
N SER A 103 -2.68 -16.56 -11.74
CA SER A 103 -3.44 -17.81 -11.91
C SER A 103 -4.96 -17.62 -12.05
N CYS A 104 -5.48 -16.39 -11.95
CA CYS A 104 -6.92 -16.12 -12.00
C CYS A 104 -7.37 -15.63 -13.38
N SER A 105 -8.52 -16.13 -13.86
CA SER A 105 -9.10 -15.76 -15.16
C SER A 105 -10.49 -15.11 -15.06
N SER A 106 -11.15 -15.15 -13.90
CA SER A 106 -12.58 -14.84 -13.77
C SER A 106 -12.92 -13.90 -12.60
N PHE A 107 -11.97 -13.11 -12.13
CA PHE A 107 -12.23 -12.16 -11.04
C PHE A 107 -12.95 -10.90 -11.56
N GLU A 108 -14.12 -10.60 -11.01
CA GLU A 108 -14.93 -9.43 -11.34
C GLU A 108 -15.26 -8.63 -10.07
N PRO A 109 -14.45 -7.61 -9.72
CA PRO A 109 -14.71 -6.77 -8.56
C PRO A 109 -15.75 -5.68 -8.85
N THR A 110 -16.35 -5.11 -7.80
CA THR A 110 -17.10 -3.86 -7.88
C THR A 110 -16.18 -2.69 -8.19
N ALA A 111 -15.04 -2.63 -7.48
CA ALA A 111 -13.96 -1.68 -7.71
C ALA A 111 -12.62 -2.32 -7.34
N ALA A 112 -11.55 -1.88 -7.97
CA ALA A 112 -10.22 -2.36 -7.64
C ALA A 112 -9.15 -1.30 -7.86
N THR A 113 -8.00 -1.51 -7.21
CA THR A 113 -6.84 -0.63 -7.37
C THR A 113 -5.54 -1.42 -7.53
N VAL A 114 -4.65 -0.88 -8.36
CA VAL A 114 -3.21 -1.13 -8.32
C VAL A 114 -2.55 0.10 -7.73
N LEU A 115 -1.98 -0.03 -6.52
CA LEU A 115 -1.49 1.12 -5.76
C LEU A 115 -0.21 1.72 -6.37
N ASN A 116 0.70 0.85 -6.78
CA ASN A 116 1.98 1.21 -7.39
C ASN A 116 2.67 -0.04 -7.96
N LEU A 117 3.66 0.19 -8.83
CA LEU A 117 4.48 -0.84 -9.43
C LEU A 117 5.96 -0.46 -9.33
N THR A 118 6.68 -1.16 -8.48
CA THR A 118 8.15 -1.12 -8.39
C THR A 118 8.70 -2.53 -8.57
N GLN A 119 9.98 -2.64 -8.84
CA GLN A 119 10.63 -3.92 -9.06
C GLN A 119 10.46 -4.87 -7.86
N ASP A 120 9.81 -6.01 -8.10
CA ASP A 120 9.62 -7.09 -7.15
C ASP A 120 9.20 -8.36 -7.90
N HIS A 121 9.50 -9.54 -7.34
CA HIS A 121 9.10 -10.85 -7.88
C HIS A 121 9.44 -11.09 -9.37
N LEU A 122 10.54 -10.50 -9.88
CA LEU A 122 10.98 -10.70 -11.27
C LEU A 122 11.54 -12.09 -11.53
N ASP A 123 11.96 -12.80 -10.50
CA ASP A 123 12.32 -14.22 -10.51
C ASP A 123 11.14 -15.10 -10.95
N TRP A 124 9.91 -14.71 -10.59
CA TRP A 124 8.68 -15.40 -10.99
C TRP A 124 8.14 -14.90 -12.33
N HIS A 125 7.96 -13.58 -12.46
CA HIS A 125 7.29 -12.99 -13.63
C HIS A 125 8.21 -12.77 -14.84
N GLY A 126 9.53 -12.81 -14.66
CA GLY A 126 10.53 -12.62 -15.72
C GLY A 126 10.69 -11.19 -16.20
N SER A 127 9.69 -10.31 -16.08
CA SER A 127 9.75 -8.91 -16.48
C SER A 127 8.75 -8.02 -15.74
N MET A 128 9.02 -6.71 -15.73
CA MET A 128 8.08 -5.71 -15.19
C MET A 128 6.76 -5.68 -15.98
N GLN A 129 6.80 -5.93 -17.28
CA GLN A 129 5.59 -5.99 -18.11
C GLN A 129 4.69 -7.16 -17.71
N ALA A 130 5.27 -8.36 -17.52
CA ALA A 130 4.51 -9.54 -17.07
C ALA A 130 3.96 -9.35 -15.65
N TYR A 131 4.76 -8.75 -14.75
CA TYR A 131 4.33 -8.40 -13.40
C TYR A 131 3.16 -7.41 -13.40
N ALA A 132 3.23 -6.35 -14.20
CA ALA A 132 2.16 -5.39 -14.38
C ALA A 132 0.90 -6.04 -14.98
N ALA A 133 1.06 -6.89 -16.00
CA ALA A 133 -0.05 -7.60 -16.63
C ALA A 133 -0.76 -8.55 -15.66
N ALA A 134 -0.01 -9.26 -14.82
CA ALA A 134 -0.59 -10.09 -13.76
C ALA A 134 -1.44 -9.26 -12.78
N LYS A 135 -0.91 -8.13 -12.29
CA LYS A 135 -1.65 -7.25 -11.38
C LYS A 135 -2.84 -6.55 -12.02
N ALA A 136 -2.78 -6.21 -13.30
CA ALA A 136 -3.89 -5.58 -14.01
C ALA A 136 -5.16 -6.46 -14.05
N LYS A 137 -5.03 -7.78 -13.89
CA LYS A 137 -6.18 -8.68 -13.78
C LYS A 137 -7.10 -8.38 -12.59
N VAL A 138 -6.60 -7.64 -11.57
CA VAL A 138 -7.41 -7.21 -10.42
C VAL A 138 -8.62 -6.38 -10.83
N PHE A 139 -8.57 -5.70 -11.97
CA PHE A 139 -9.65 -4.83 -12.42
C PHE A 139 -10.85 -5.59 -13.04
N GLY A 140 -10.71 -6.86 -13.39
CA GLY A 140 -11.75 -7.59 -14.13
C GLY A 140 -12.13 -6.89 -15.44
N GLN A 141 -13.34 -7.11 -15.93
CA GLN A 141 -13.83 -6.54 -17.19
C GLN A 141 -14.68 -5.27 -16.98
N GLN A 142 -15.44 -5.18 -15.89
CA GLN A 142 -16.46 -4.15 -15.68
C GLN A 142 -16.25 -3.29 -14.42
N GLY A 143 -15.51 -3.77 -13.41
CA GLY A 143 -15.29 -3.07 -12.15
C GLY A 143 -14.73 -1.66 -12.32
N LEU A 144 -15.06 -0.75 -11.40
CA LEU A 144 -14.49 0.59 -11.35
C LEU A 144 -12.96 0.51 -11.16
N MET A 145 -12.20 1.12 -12.06
CA MET A 145 -10.75 1.19 -11.94
C MET A 145 -10.37 2.39 -11.06
N ILE A 146 -9.63 2.14 -9.99
CA ILE A 146 -9.07 3.19 -9.14
C ILE A 146 -7.55 3.20 -9.39
N LEU A 147 -7.05 4.25 -10.06
CA LEU A 147 -5.71 4.31 -10.60
C LEU A 147 -4.86 5.36 -9.88
N ASN A 148 -3.65 4.99 -9.51
CA ASN A 148 -2.64 5.93 -9.03
C ASN A 148 -2.06 6.72 -10.22
N ARG A 149 -2.37 8.04 -10.31
CA ARG A 149 -1.85 8.86 -11.43
C ARG A 149 -0.40 9.29 -11.27
N ASP A 150 0.20 9.10 -10.08
CA ASP A 150 1.63 9.34 -9.86
C ASP A 150 2.50 8.17 -10.41
N ASP A 151 1.87 7.04 -10.76
CA ASP A 151 2.57 5.86 -11.31
C ASP A 151 2.24 5.64 -12.79
N PRO A 152 3.18 5.93 -13.70
CA PRO A 152 2.95 5.78 -15.15
C PRO A 152 2.63 4.33 -15.57
N LEU A 153 3.17 3.31 -14.87
CA LEU A 153 2.89 1.91 -15.18
C LEU A 153 1.46 1.53 -14.80
N VAL A 154 0.94 2.10 -13.70
CA VAL A 154 -0.47 1.93 -13.30
C VAL A 154 -1.38 2.65 -14.29
N MET A 155 -1.06 3.88 -14.69
CA MET A 155 -1.84 4.64 -15.67
C MET A 155 -1.86 3.97 -17.06
N ALA A 156 -0.80 3.26 -17.43
CA ALA A 156 -0.74 2.50 -18.69
C ALA A 156 -1.69 1.29 -18.72
N MET A 157 -2.26 0.87 -17.58
CA MET A 157 -3.27 -0.20 -17.51
C MET A 157 -4.65 0.24 -17.98
N ARG A 158 -4.86 1.54 -18.22
CA ARG A 158 -6.13 2.08 -18.74
C ARG A 158 -6.41 1.48 -20.12
N PRO A 159 -7.55 0.78 -20.33
CA PRO A 159 -7.88 0.25 -21.64
C PRO A 159 -8.20 1.37 -22.63
N ALA A 160 -7.89 1.13 -23.90
CA ALA A 160 -8.30 2.04 -24.96
C ALA A 160 -9.84 2.13 -25.03
N PRO A 161 -10.39 3.31 -25.36
CA PRO A 161 -11.83 3.44 -25.52
C PRO A 161 -12.36 2.49 -26.62
N VAL A 162 -13.46 1.79 -26.30
CA VAL A 162 -14.10 0.88 -27.29
C VAL A 162 -14.91 1.72 -28.25
N ARG A 163 -14.57 1.64 -29.54
CA ARG A 163 -15.31 2.32 -30.61
C ARG A 163 -16.34 1.38 -31.22
N ALA A 164 -17.61 1.57 -30.91
CA ALA A 164 -18.69 0.94 -31.66
C ALA A 164 -19.05 1.80 -32.90
N ARG A 165 -19.40 1.14 -34.03
CA ARG A 165 -19.84 1.85 -35.25
C ARG A 165 -21.04 2.75 -34.92
N LEU A 166 -20.93 4.04 -35.24
CA LEU A 166 -21.99 5.08 -35.05
C LEU A 166 -22.31 5.43 -33.59
N GLN A 167 -21.54 4.98 -32.61
CA GLN A 167 -21.70 5.37 -31.18
C GLN A 167 -20.49 6.15 -30.68
N ARG A 168 -20.70 6.95 -29.62
CA ARG A 168 -19.57 7.58 -28.92
C ARG A 168 -18.69 6.47 -28.33
N PRO A 169 -17.34 6.66 -28.35
CA PRO A 169 -16.44 5.73 -27.67
C PRO A 169 -16.87 5.57 -26.22
N VAL A 170 -17.01 4.31 -25.77
CA VAL A 170 -17.30 4.00 -24.39
C VAL A 170 -15.97 3.85 -23.67
N GLU A 171 -15.72 4.73 -22.71
CA GLU A 171 -14.60 4.63 -21.80
C GLU A 171 -14.99 3.79 -20.59
N ARG A 172 -14.04 3.01 -20.09
CA ARG A 172 -14.23 2.27 -18.85
C ARG A 172 -14.33 3.25 -17.66
N ALA A 173 -15.24 2.98 -16.74
CA ALA A 173 -15.41 3.77 -15.53
C ALA A 173 -14.10 3.74 -14.71
N MET A 174 -13.58 4.91 -14.37
CA MET A 174 -12.37 5.05 -13.57
C MET A 174 -12.38 6.31 -12.73
N VAL A 175 -11.67 6.22 -11.62
CA VAL A 175 -11.32 7.31 -10.71
C VAL A 175 -9.81 7.28 -10.50
N THR A 176 -9.17 8.44 -10.38
CA THR A 176 -7.76 8.50 -10.06
C THR A 176 -7.50 9.08 -8.67
N PHE A 177 -6.37 8.70 -8.09
CA PHE A 177 -5.80 9.38 -6.93
C PHE A 177 -4.34 9.71 -7.19
N GLY A 178 -3.84 10.76 -6.54
CA GLY A 178 -2.44 11.20 -6.70
C GLY A 178 -2.05 12.26 -5.68
N GLY A 179 -0.78 12.60 -5.68
CA GLY A 179 -0.21 13.60 -4.78
C GLY A 179 -0.32 15.04 -5.26
N ASP A 180 -0.97 15.27 -6.38
CA ASP A 180 -1.31 16.57 -6.96
C ASP A 180 -2.82 16.83 -6.89
N MET A 181 -3.26 17.97 -7.45
CA MET A 181 -4.68 18.31 -7.55
C MET A 181 -5.42 17.31 -8.45
N PRO A 182 -6.68 16.95 -8.12
CA PRO A 182 -7.49 16.10 -8.98
C PRO A 182 -7.86 16.80 -10.29
N HIS A 183 -7.97 16.00 -11.38
CA HIS A 183 -8.12 16.52 -12.74
C HIS A 183 -9.52 16.34 -13.32
N ARG A 184 -10.35 15.47 -12.71
CA ARG A 184 -11.71 15.15 -13.21
C ARG A 184 -12.65 14.95 -12.03
N PRO A 185 -13.96 15.10 -12.22
CA PRO A 185 -14.94 14.75 -11.20
C PRO A 185 -14.77 13.30 -10.73
N GLY A 186 -14.84 13.08 -9.43
CA GLY A 186 -14.61 11.80 -8.78
C GLY A 186 -13.15 11.52 -8.42
N ASP A 187 -12.18 12.20 -9.03
CA ASP A 187 -10.76 12.04 -8.70
C ASP A 187 -10.43 12.58 -7.31
N TYR A 188 -9.44 11.94 -6.67
CA TYR A 188 -8.89 12.35 -5.37
C TYR A 188 -7.48 12.92 -5.54
N GLY A 189 -7.07 13.82 -4.64
CA GLY A 189 -5.75 14.42 -4.69
C GLY A 189 -5.32 15.08 -3.40
N ILE A 190 -4.21 15.81 -3.48
CA ILE A 190 -3.65 16.61 -2.38
C ILE A 190 -3.55 18.07 -2.85
N GLU A 191 -4.13 18.96 -2.06
CA GLU A 191 -4.02 20.41 -2.23
C GLU A 191 -3.10 20.99 -1.15
N MET A 192 -2.13 21.82 -1.56
CA MET A 192 -1.31 22.58 -0.62
C MET A 192 -1.93 23.94 -0.33
N VAL A 193 -2.34 24.17 0.92
CA VAL A 193 -2.96 25.43 1.37
C VAL A 193 -2.16 26.01 2.52
N ASN A 194 -1.52 27.13 2.32
CA ASN A 194 -0.68 27.79 3.34
C ASN A 194 0.36 26.87 4.00
N GLY A 195 1.00 25.99 3.19
CA GLY A 195 1.98 25.02 3.67
C GLY A 195 1.39 23.73 4.28
N MET A 196 0.07 23.62 4.39
CA MET A 196 -0.62 22.44 4.91
C MET A 196 -1.17 21.61 3.74
N ALA A 197 -0.91 20.30 3.76
CA ALA A 197 -1.46 19.35 2.79
C ALA A 197 -2.88 18.95 3.18
N TRP A 198 -3.83 19.08 2.24
CA TRP A 198 -5.21 18.67 2.40
C TRP A 198 -5.54 17.52 1.47
N LEU A 199 -6.18 16.49 1.98
CA LEU A 199 -6.85 15.49 1.16
C LEU A 199 -8.08 16.13 0.53
N VAL A 200 -8.20 16.00 -0.79
CA VAL A 200 -9.28 16.65 -1.56
C VAL A 200 -9.93 15.67 -2.53
N ARG A 201 -11.17 15.99 -2.94
CA ARG A 201 -11.89 15.32 -4.01
C ARG A 201 -12.45 16.36 -4.98
N ALA A 202 -12.38 16.07 -6.28
CA ALA A 202 -13.07 16.88 -7.29
C ALA A 202 -14.51 16.41 -7.46
N LEU A 203 -15.41 17.35 -7.57
CA LEU A 203 -16.81 17.18 -7.92
C LEU A 203 -17.14 17.99 -9.17
N GLU A 204 -18.23 17.70 -9.84
CA GLU A 204 -18.78 18.59 -10.86
C GLU A 204 -19.23 19.89 -10.19
N ALA A 205 -18.85 21.03 -10.76
CA ALA A 205 -19.24 22.34 -10.21
C ALA A 205 -20.76 22.60 -10.37
N ASP A 206 -21.36 22.05 -11.42
CA ASP A 206 -22.81 22.15 -11.68
C ASP A 206 -23.34 20.86 -12.31
N GLU A 207 -23.96 20.02 -11.49
CA GLU A 207 -24.59 18.74 -11.92
C GLU A 207 -25.81 18.95 -12.85
N THR A 208 -26.37 20.16 -12.90
CA THR A 208 -27.58 20.46 -13.70
C THR A 208 -27.26 20.87 -15.14
N ARG A 209 -26.01 21.23 -15.42
CA ARG A 209 -25.57 21.73 -16.72
C ARG A 209 -25.37 20.61 -17.73
N ARG A 210 -26.17 20.56 -18.78
CA ARG A 210 -25.92 19.64 -19.91
C ARG A 210 -24.65 20.07 -20.65
N ARG A 211 -23.63 19.22 -20.64
CA ARG A 211 -22.33 19.46 -21.26
C ARG A 211 -22.42 19.62 -22.78
N ARG A 212 -21.78 20.65 -23.33
CA ARG A 212 -21.40 20.77 -24.73
C ARG A 212 -20.00 20.18 -24.93
N LYS A 213 -19.68 19.76 -26.16
CA LYS A 213 -18.45 19.03 -26.50
C LYS A 213 -17.14 19.78 -26.21
N ASP A 214 -17.18 21.11 -26.11
CA ASP A 214 -16.02 22.00 -25.96
C ASP A 214 -16.01 22.74 -24.60
N ASP A 215 -16.92 22.43 -23.68
CA ASP A 215 -16.96 23.07 -22.36
C ASP A 215 -15.77 22.53 -21.53
N VAL A 216 -14.97 23.46 -21.00
CA VAL A 216 -13.96 23.15 -19.98
C VAL A 216 -14.69 22.71 -18.73
N GLU A 217 -14.28 21.56 -18.19
CA GLU A 217 -14.88 20.98 -17.00
C GLU A 217 -14.51 21.83 -15.78
N GLU A 218 -15.44 22.66 -15.29
CA GLU A 218 -15.26 23.37 -14.03
C GLU A 218 -15.36 22.37 -12.88
N LEU A 219 -14.29 22.26 -12.09
CA LEU A 219 -14.22 21.37 -10.96
C LEU A 219 -14.49 22.13 -9.66
N TYR A 220 -15.37 21.59 -8.84
CA TYR A 220 -15.47 22.00 -7.45
C TYR A 220 -14.54 21.13 -6.60
N ILE A 221 -13.54 21.73 -5.96
CA ILE A 221 -12.60 21.03 -5.11
C ILE A 221 -13.13 21.00 -3.67
N GLN A 222 -13.53 19.83 -3.24
CA GLN A 222 -13.98 19.57 -1.88
C GLN A 222 -12.78 19.18 -1.01
N ARG A 223 -12.42 20.05 -0.05
CA ARG A 223 -11.44 19.70 1.00
C ARG A 223 -12.07 18.73 1.98
N LEU A 224 -11.41 17.61 2.21
CA LEU A 224 -11.90 16.50 3.04
C LEU A 224 -11.36 16.61 4.46
N MET A 225 -10.04 16.63 4.60
CA MET A 225 -9.36 16.79 5.89
C MET A 225 -7.87 17.11 5.67
N PRO A 226 -7.19 17.76 6.63
CA PRO A 226 -5.75 17.90 6.61
C PRO A 226 -5.06 16.53 6.63
N ALA A 227 -3.96 16.37 5.87
CA ALA A 227 -3.22 15.11 5.83
C ALA A 227 -2.52 14.80 7.16
N ASP A 228 -2.14 15.83 7.94
CA ASP A 228 -1.55 15.70 9.28
C ASP A 228 -2.54 15.24 10.36
N ALA A 229 -3.85 15.31 10.08
CA ALA A 229 -4.88 14.71 10.93
C ALA A 229 -4.94 13.17 10.81
N LEU A 230 -4.23 12.57 9.84
CA LEU A 230 -4.00 11.14 9.78
C LEU A 230 -2.99 10.73 10.86
N ARG A 231 -3.25 9.62 11.55
CA ARG A 231 -2.28 9.05 12.51
C ARG A 231 -1.15 8.30 11.82
N ILE A 232 -1.40 7.78 10.62
CA ILE A 232 -0.37 7.18 9.74
C ILE A 232 0.41 8.30 9.04
N ARG A 233 1.74 8.31 9.23
CA ARG A 233 2.60 9.41 8.77
C ARG A 233 3.10 9.23 7.35
N GLY A 234 3.43 10.33 6.72
CA GLY A 234 4.10 10.40 5.43
C GLY A 234 3.16 10.49 4.22
N ARG A 235 3.66 11.14 3.16
CA ARG A 235 2.92 11.38 1.91
C ARG A 235 2.38 10.10 1.26
N HIS A 236 3.13 8.99 1.33
CA HIS A 236 2.68 7.70 0.82
C HIS A 236 1.42 7.19 1.55
N ASN A 237 1.31 7.45 2.86
CA ASN A 237 0.12 7.09 3.61
C ASN A 237 -1.06 8.02 3.35
N ALA A 238 -0.82 9.29 3.00
CA ALA A 238 -1.87 10.16 2.47
C ALA A 238 -2.44 9.60 1.15
N LEU A 239 -1.59 9.11 0.24
CA LEU A 239 -2.01 8.42 -0.99
C LEU A 239 -2.77 7.12 -0.71
N ASN A 240 -2.32 6.32 0.26
CA ASN A 240 -3.02 5.11 0.72
C ASN A 240 -4.43 5.47 1.25
N ALA A 241 -4.56 6.57 1.99
CA ALA A 241 -5.85 7.06 2.49
C ALA A 241 -6.79 7.50 1.35
N LEU A 242 -6.27 8.15 0.30
CA LEU A 242 -7.06 8.52 -0.89
C LEU A 242 -7.55 7.28 -1.64
N ALA A 243 -6.71 6.25 -1.80
CA ALA A 243 -7.10 4.98 -2.41
C ALA A 243 -8.20 4.28 -1.60
N ALA A 244 -8.08 4.24 -0.27
CA ALA A 244 -9.08 3.64 0.61
C ALA A 244 -10.41 4.41 0.58
N LEU A 245 -10.38 5.76 0.52
CA LEU A 245 -11.58 6.59 0.33
C LEU A 245 -12.29 6.28 -0.99
N ALA A 246 -11.52 6.15 -2.09
CA ALA A 246 -12.09 5.82 -3.39
C ALA A 246 -12.74 4.44 -3.41
N LEU A 247 -12.09 3.43 -2.80
CA LEU A 247 -12.60 2.05 -2.68
C LEU A 247 -13.87 2.00 -1.82
N ALA A 248 -13.83 2.56 -0.60
CA ALA A 248 -14.99 2.56 0.29
C ALA A 248 -16.14 3.40 -0.28
N GLY A 249 -15.83 4.50 -0.98
CA GLY A 249 -16.82 5.29 -1.73
C GLY A 249 -17.51 4.48 -2.83
N ALA A 250 -16.77 3.64 -3.58
CA ALA A 250 -17.32 2.73 -4.58
C ALA A 250 -18.24 1.67 -3.97
N ALA A 251 -18.02 1.28 -2.71
CA ALA A 251 -18.92 0.40 -1.95
C ALA A 251 -20.12 1.15 -1.33
N GLY A 252 -20.31 2.43 -1.65
CA GLY A 252 -21.45 3.23 -1.17
C GLY A 252 -21.34 3.68 0.29
N CYS A 253 -20.12 3.78 0.84
CA CYS A 253 -19.91 4.33 2.16
C CYS A 253 -20.09 5.86 2.20
N SER A 254 -20.69 6.39 3.28
CA SER A 254 -20.88 7.83 3.44
C SER A 254 -19.53 8.53 3.68
N LEU A 255 -19.36 9.73 3.11
CA LEU A 255 -18.13 10.49 3.29
C LEU A 255 -17.84 10.79 4.76
N ALA A 256 -18.88 11.14 5.54
CA ALA A 256 -18.72 11.47 6.97
C ALA A 256 -18.17 10.29 7.77
N SER A 257 -18.73 9.08 7.58
CA SER A 257 -18.26 7.86 8.25
C SER A 257 -16.82 7.52 7.84
N MET A 258 -16.49 7.69 6.55
CA MET A 258 -15.15 7.44 6.04
C MET A 258 -14.12 8.39 6.66
N LEU A 259 -14.40 9.70 6.72
CA LEU A 259 -13.49 10.69 7.30
C LEU A 259 -13.28 10.48 8.81
N PHE A 260 -14.32 10.02 9.50
CA PHE A 260 -14.19 9.63 10.90
C PHE A 260 -13.27 8.42 11.05
N GLY A 261 -13.49 7.37 10.25
CA GLY A 261 -12.64 6.17 10.25
C GLY A 261 -11.17 6.47 9.93
N LEU A 262 -10.88 7.40 9.00
CA LEU A 262 -9.51 7.81 8.70
C LEU A 262 -8.77 8.41 9.91
N ARG A 263 -9.45 9.21 10.73
CA ARG A 263 -8.85 9.83 11.92
C ARG A 263 -8.53 8.84 13.02
N GLU A 264 -9.25 7.71 13.06
CA GLU A 264 -9.06 6.68 14.08
C GLU A 264 -8.02 5.63 13.70
N TYR A 265 -7.74 5.47 12.40
CA TYR A 265 -6.84 4.43 11.92
C TYR A 265 -5.40 4.69 12.38
N ARG A 266 -4.85 3.74 13.12
CA ARG A 266 -3.51 3.86 13.73
C ARG A 266 -2.38 3.26 12.89
N GLY A 267 -2.71 2.58 11.79
CA GLY A 267 -1.76 1.82 10.97
C GLY A 267 -1.70 0.34 11.34
N GLU A 268 -0.91 -0.38 10.56
CA GLU A 268 -0.65 -1.80 10.78
C GLU A 268 0.72 -1.99 11.44
N PRO A 269 0.89 -3.02 12.26
CA PRO A 269 2.18 -3.32 12.88
C PRO A 269 3.31 -3.40 11.86
N HIS A 270 4.48 -2.94 12.24
CA HIS A 270 5.71 -3.00 11.44
C HIS A 270 5.68 -2.22 10.11
N ARG A 271 4.81 -1.20 9.99
CA ARG A 271 4.67 -0.33 8.81
C ARG A 271 4.77 1.14 9.20
N VAL A 272 6.00 1.64 9.30
CA VAL A 272 6.32 2.99 9.78
C VAL A 272 5.64 3.25 11.12
N GLU A 273 5.61 2.23 11.97
CA GLU A 273 4.98 2.24 13.28
C GLU A 273 5.88 2.97 14.28
N SER A 274 5.35 3.97 14.98
CA SER A 274 6.10 4.65 16.05
C SER A 274 6.28 3.70 17.24
N VAL A 275 7.52 3.44 17.60
CA VAL A 275 7.89 2.63 18.76
C VAL A 275 7.93 3.48 20.04
N GLY A 276 8.29 4.75 19.90
CA GLY A 276 8.35 5.71 20.99
C GLY A 276 9.38 6.80 20.77
N VAL A 277 9.46 7.73 21.72
CA VAL A 277 10.37 8.87 21.71
C VAL A 277 11.37 8.74 22.85
N VAL A 278 12.67 8.76 22.53
CA VAL A 278 13.75 8.76 23.52
C VAL A 278 14.60 10.00 23.33
N GLN A 279 14.64 10.89 24.31
CA GLN A 279 15.43 12.13 24.29
C GLN A 279 15.21 12.95 23.01
N ASP A 280 13.96 13.28 22.70
CA ASP A 280 13.52 14.04 21.51
C ASP A 280 13.85 13.40 20.16
N ILE A 281 14.10 12.09 20.12
CA ILE A 281 14.30 11.29 18.90
C ILE A 281 13.20 10.26 18.85
N GLU A 282 12.42 10.24 17.78
CA GLU A 282 11.36 9.27 17.55
C GLU A 282 11.88 8.06 16.78
N TYR A 283 11.48 6.86 17.19
CA TYR A 283 11.91 5.58 16.61
C TYR A 283 10.75 4.93 15.86
N PHE A 284 10.99 4.56 14.59
CA PHE A 284 10.00 3.95 13.71
C PHE A 284 10.40 2.55 13.29
N ASP A 285 9.47 1.61 13.49
CA ASP A 285 9.55 0.24 12.99
C ASP A 285 8.84 0.13 11.64
N ASP A 286 9.60 -0.11 10.59
CA ASP A 286 9.13 -0.44 9.25
C ASP A 286 9.76 -1.75 8.76
N SER A 287 9.82 -2.75 9.66
CA SER A 287 10.45 -4.05 9.36
C SER A 287 9.81 -4.77 8.18
N LYS A 288 8.55 -4.46 7.85
CA LYS A 288 7.87 -4.95 6.65
C LYS A 288 8.36 -4.28 5.35
N GLY A 289 9.15 -3.22 5.42
CA GLY A 289 9.83 -2.57 4.29
C GLY A 289 10.96 -3.43 3.72
N THR A 290 10.64 -4.59 3.15
CA THR A 290 11.58 -5.63 2.70
C THR A 290 12.05 -5.45 1.26
N ASN A 291 11.70 -4.33 0.62
CA ASN A 291 12.16 -3.98 -0.72
C ASN A 291 12.53 -2.49 -0.81
N VAL A 292 13.34 -2.17 -1.82
CA VAL A 292 13.87 -0.83 -2.08
C VAL A 292 12.76 0.22 -2.22
N GLY A 293 11.67 -0.10 -2.92
CA GLY A 293 10.56 0.83 -3.13
C GLY A 293 9.80 1.19 -1.84
N ALA A 294 9.62 0.23 -0.93
CA ALA A 294 8.99 0.47 0.38
C ALA A 294 9.85 1.43 1.22
N THR A 295 11.14 1.13 1.33
CA THR A 295 12.10 1.96 2.07
C THR A 295 12.22 3.36 1.48
N ALA A 296 12.31 3.50 0.16
CA ALA A 296 12.34 4.81 -0.49
C ALA A 296 11.07 5.63 -0.17
N ALA A 297 9.89 4.99 -0.20
CA ALA A 297 8.62 5.65 0.14
C ALA A 297 8.57 6.11 1.60
N ALA A 298 8.99 5.25 2.55
CA ALA A 298 9.07 5.59 3.97
C ALA A 298 10.05 6.74 4.22
N LEU A 299 11.22 6.68 3.56
CA LEU A 299 12.27 7.69 3.65
C LEU A 299 11.81 9.07 3.14
N ILE A 300 11.19 9.11 1.98
CA ILE A 300 10.64 10.34 1.40
C ILE A 300 9.48 10.87 2.27
N GLY A 301 8.63 9.96 2.76
CA GLY A 301 7.46 10.31 3.55
C GLY A 301 7.80 10.99 4.87
N LEU A 302 8.65 10.35 5.68
CA LEU A 302 9.09 10.90 6.98
C LEU A 302 10.14 12.00 6.81
N GLY A 303 11.01 11.87 5.80
CA GLY A 303 12.11 12.78 5.55
C GLY A 303 11.69 14.18 5.09
N ALA A 304 10.43 14.34 4.66
CA ALA A 304 9.85 15.65 4.36
C ALA A 304 9.68 16.53 5.61
N GLU A 305 9.56 15.92 6.79
CA GLU A 305 9.29 16.62 8.06
C GLU A 305 10.56 16.76 8.92
N ARG A 306 11.50 15.81 8.84
CA ARG A 306 12.67 15.73 9.71
C ARG A 306 13.83 14.97 9.09
N ARG A 307 15.04 15.10 9.64
CA ARG A 307 16.18 14.27 9.23
C ARG A 307 16.08 12.88 9.84
N LEU A 308 16.56 11.89 9.09
CA LEU A 308 16.44 10.49 9.45
C LEU A 308 17.81 9.85 9.66
N VAL A 309 17.95 9.02 10.68
CA VAL A 309 19.01 8.02 10.77
C VAL A 309 18.39 6.68 10.39
N LEU A 310 18.96 6.02 9.39
CA LEU A 310 18.39 4.80 8.83
C LEU A 310 19.10 3.56 9.37
N VAL A 311 18.33 2.49 9.56
CA VAL A 311 18.86 1.13 9.69
C VAL A 311 18.43 0.35 8.46
N LEU A 312 19.41 0.00 7.61
CA LEU A 312 19.23 -0.70 6.33
C LEU A 312 19.96 -2.03 6.35
N GLY A 313 19.42 -3.03 5.65
CA GLY A 313 20.14 -4.26 5.37
C GLY A 313 19.42 -5.55 5.71
N GLY A 314 20.07 -6.66 5.39
CA GLY A 314 19.53 -7.99 5.41
C GLY A 314 19.84 -8.74 4.12
N GLU A 315 18.91 -9.58 3.65
CA GLU A 315 18.98 -10.31 2.38
C GLU A 315 18.28 -9.55 1.24
N GLY A 316 19.06 -8.95 0.32
CA GLY A 316 18.56 -8.09 -0.75
C GLY A 316 17.96 -8.83 -1.95
N LYS A 317 18.13 -10.14 -2.08
CA LYS A 317 17.57 -10.97 -3.16
C LYS A 317 17.89 -10.45 -4.57
N GLY A 318 19.07 -9.86 -4.77
CA GLY A 318 19.51 -9.33 -6.06
C GLY A 318 18.83 -8.03 -6.50
N GLN A 319 18.18 -7.30 -5.58
CA GLN A 319 17.60 -5.98 -5.87
C GLN A 319 18.69 -4.95 -6.20
N ASP A 320 18.35 -4.02 -7.07
CA ASP A 320 19.15 -2.80 -7.31
C ASP A 320 18.85 -1.77 -6.21
N PHE A 321 19.87 -1.36 -5.46
CA PHE A 321 19.77 -0.36 -4.39
C PHE A 321 19.95 1.09 -4.87
N THR A 322 20.29 1.31 -6.13
CA THR A 322 20.47 2.65 -6.73
C THR A 322 19.30 3.61 -6.49
N PRO A 323 18.01 3.16 -6.50
CA PRO A 323 16.89 4.06 -6.21
C PRO A 323 16.87 4.66 -4.79
N LEU A 324 17.68 4.16 -3.85
CA LEU A 324 17.82 4.74 -2.52
C LEU A 324 18.77 5.93 -2.48
N VAL A 325 19.63 6.13 -3.49
CA VAL A 325 20.69 7.15 -3.50
C VAL A 325 20.13 8.56 -3.31
N ASP A 326 19.16 8.96 -4.13
CA ASP A 326 18.56 10.29 -4.07
C ASP A 326 17.78 10.53 -2.78
N PRO A 327 16.87 9.64 -2.32
CA PRO A 327 16.21 9.80 -1.03
C PRO A 327 17.16 9.85 0.17
N VAL A 328 18.20 9.01 0.19
CA VAL A 328 19.22 9.01 1.25
C VAL A 328 19.97 10.34 1.27
N THR A 329 20.45 10.81 0.12
CA THR A 329 21.15 12.09 0.01
C THR A 329 20.33 13.26 0.55
N ARG A 330 19.02 13.27 0.25
CA ARG A 330 18.14 14.38 0.64
C ARG A 330 17.72 14.34 2.10
N HIS A 331 17.45 13.15 2.64
CA HIS A 331 16.71 13.03 3.90
C HIS A 331 17.52 12.39 5.03
N ALA A 332 18.54 11.58 4.72
CA ALA A 332 19.30 10.90 5.76
C ALA A 332 20.36 11.80 6.41
N ARG A 333 20.55 11.61 7.70
CA ARG A 333 21.69 12.14 8.48
C ARG A 333 22.83 11.13 8.51
N ALA A 334 22.50 9.85 8.66
CA ALA A 334 23.42 8.72 8.66
C ALA A 334 22.66 7.44 8.28
N VAL A 335 23.41 6.44 7.86
CA VAL A 335 22.88 5.10 7.58
C VAL A 335 23.70 4.09 8.37
N VAL A 336 23.02 3.22 9.11
CA VAL A 336 23.60 2.07 9.80
C VAL A 336 23.25 0.83 9.01
N LEU A 337 24.24 0.08 8.57
CA LEU A 337 24.11 -1.09 7.71
C LEU A 337 24.23 -2.37 8.53
N ILE A 338 23.31 -3.32 8.32
CA ILE A 338 23.30 -4.62 8.98
C ILE A 338 23.13 -5.76 7.97
N GLY A 339 23.49 -6.96 8.34
CA GLY A 339 23.19 -8.18 7.60
C GLY A 339 24.06 -8.43 6.38
N ARG A 340 23.69 -9.50 5.65
CA ARG A 340 24.52 -10.11 4.62
C ARG A 340 24.86 -9.16 3.46
N ASP A 341 23.89 -8.42 2.97
CA ASP A 341 24.04 -7.58 1.79
C ASP A 341 24.36 -6.11 2.12
N ALA A 342 24.79 -5.82 3.37
CA ALA A 342 25.32 -4.53 3.78
C ALA A 342 26.44 -4.00 2.85
N PRO A 343 27.40 -4.82 2.37
CA PRO A 343 28.40 -4.37 1.41
C PRO A 343 27.81 -3.85 0.09
N LEU A 344 26.72 -4.45 -0.40
CA LEU A 344 26.06 -4.00 -1.63
C LEU A 344 25.34 -2.65 -1.43
N LEU A 345 24.68 -2.48 -0.29
CA LEU A 345 24.08 -1.19 0.11
C LEU A 345 25.16 -0.12 0.26
N ARG A 346 26.29 -0.44 0.88
CA ARG A 346 27.42 0.47 1.02
C ARG A 346 27.93 0.93 -0.34
N ALA A 347 28.17 0.00 -1.27
CA ALA A 347 28.64 0.32 -2.61
C ALA A 347 27.64 1.22 -3.38
N ALA A 348 26.33 1.01 -3.21
CA ALA A 348 25.32 1.84 -3.83
C ALA A 348 25.26 3.26 -3.23
N LEU A 349 25.52 3.41 -1.91
CA LEU A 349 25.32 4.64 -1.16
C LEU A 349 26.61 5.45 -0.90
N GLU A 350 27.81 4.92 -1.21
CA GLU A 350 29.11 5.55 -0.87
C GLU A 350 29.26 6.97 -1.42
N ASN A 351 28.64 7.28 -2.56
CA ASN A 351 28.73 8.58 -3.21
C ASN A 351 27.65 9.57 -2.75
N THR A 352 26.83 9.24 -1.77
CA THR A 352 25.77 10.13 -1.23
C THR A 352 26.31 11.24 -0.34
N GLY A 353 27.54 11.11 0.16
CA GLY A 353 28.10 12.00 1.18
C GLY A 353 27.50 11.82 2.58
N VAL A 354 26.60 10.85 2.77
CA VAL A 354 26.00 10.52 4.05
C VAL A 354 26.88 9.51 4.79
N PRO A 355 27.16 9.68 6.10
CA PRO A 355 27.92 8.70 6.88
C PRO A 355 27.30 7.32 6.85
N LEU A 356 28.11 6.29 6.52
CA LEU A 356 27.72 4.88 6.48
C LEU A 356 28.49 4.12 7.58
N LEU A 357 27.77 3.53 8.52
CA LEU A 357 28.31 2.74 9.63
C LEU A 357 27.90 1.29 9.46
N ASP A 358 28.70 0.35 9.98
CA ASP A 358 28.33 -1.07 10.02
C ASP A 358 27.99 -1.47 11.45
N ALA A 359 27.01 -2.34 11.60
CA ALA A 359 26.62 -2.90 12.88
C ALA A 359 26.44 -4.42 12.79
N ASP A 360 26.89 -5.14 13.82
CA ASP A 360 26.84 -6.59 13.86
C ASP A 360 25.52 -7.14 14.43
N SER A 361 24.73 -6.28 15.06
CA SER A 361 23.43 -6.63 15.67
C SER A 361 22.46 -5.46 15.65
N MET A 362 21.17 -5.72 15.89
CA MET A 362 20.16 -4.67 16.01
C MET A 362 20.41 -3.76 17.21
N ALA A 363 20.86 -4.31 18.33
CA ALA A 363 21.20 -3.52 19.52
C ALA A 363 22.37 -2.55 19.23
N ASP A 364 23.39 -3.02 18.49
CA ASP A 364 24.48 -2.16 18.04
C ASP A 364 23.99 -1.11 17.03
N ALA A 365 23.15 -1.48 16.08
CA ALA A 365 22.58 -0.56 15.11
C ALA A 365 21.76 0.57 15.77
N VAL A 366 20.91 0.26 16.73
CA VAL A 366 20.13 1.26 17.47
C VAL A 366 21.04 2.19 18.29
N ARG A 367 22.07 1.64 18.94
CA ARG A 367 23.06 2.44 19.69
C ARG A 367 23.83 3.40 18.78
N GLN A 368 24.31 2.94 17.62
CA GLN A 368 25.00 3.80 16.64
C GLN A 368 24.06 4.84 16.04
N ALA A 369 22.84 4.44 15.71
CA ALA A 369 21.81 5.36 15.21
C ALA A 369 21.53 6.48 16.22
N ARG A 370 21.42 6.15 17.52
CA ARG A 370 21.26 7.16 18.59
C ARG A 370 22.43 8.14 18.64
N GLN A 371 23.65 7.68 18.47
CA GLN A 371 24.84 8.54 18.48
C GLN A 371 24.88 9.52 17.30
N CYS A 372 24.34 9.13 16.15
CA CYS A 372 24.28 9.96 14.95
C CYS A 372 23.09 10.94 14.98
N ALA A 373 21.99 10.58 15.66
CA ALA A 373 20.78 11.38 15.70
C ALA A 373 20.90 12.61 16.62
N ARG A 374 20.16 13.66 16.29
CA ARG A 374 20.02 14.90 17.08
C ARG A 374 18.55 15.07 17.51
N ALA A 375 18.32 15.90 18.52
CA ALA A 375 16.97 16.26 18.93
C ALA A 375 16.13 16.73 17.73
N GLY A 376 14.93 16.19 17.59
CA GLY A 376 14.01 16.42 16.47
C GLY A 376 14.22 15.52 15.24
N ASP A 377 15.27 14.71 15.20
CA ASP A 377 15.45 13.68 14.17
C ASP A 377 14.57 12.46 14.46
N ALA A 378 14.52 11.52 13.51
CA ALA A 378 13.96 10.21 13.75
C ALA A 378 14.94 9.09 13.35
N VAL A 379 14.81 7.95 14.02
CA VAL A 379 15.47 6.70 13.64
C VAL A 379 14.44 5.82 12.95
N LEU A 380 14.71 5.45 11.69
CA LEU A 380 13.85 4.62 10.88
C LEU A 380 14.51 3.28 10.57
N MET A 381 13.99 2.20 11.11
CA MET A 381 14.36 0.85 10.70
C MET A 381 13.44 0.42 9.55
N SER A 382 13.89 0.66 8.30
CA SER A 382 13.21 0.27 7.06
C SER A 382 14.24 -0.39 6.14
N PRO A 383 14.40 -1.70 6.25
CA PRO A 383 15.64 -2.41 5.89
C PRO A 383 15.91 -2.54 4.40
N ALA A 384 14.96 -2.32 3.51
CA ALA A 384 15.03 -2.58 2.06
C ALA A 384 15.29 -4.05 1.69
N CYS A 385 15.51 -4.91 2.67
CA CYS A 385 15.94 -6.30 2.53
C CYS A 385 15.03 -7.24 3.34
N ALA A 386 14.96 -8.51 2.92
CA ALA A 386 14.39 -9.57 3.74
C ALA A 386 15.26 -9.81 4.99
N SER A 387 14.70 -10.50 5.99
CA SER A 387 15.33 -10.65 7.31
C SER A 387 15.98 -12.01 7.56
N PHE A 388 15.88 -12.95 6.59
CA PHE A 388 16.19 -14.38 6.81
C PHE A 388 17.66 -14.70 7.03
N ASP A 389 18.56 -13.74 6.80
CA ASP A 389 19.99 -13.85 7.07
C ASP A 389 20.34 -13.72 8.57
N MET A 390 19.57 -12.91 9.31
CA MET A 390 19.80 -12.64 10.73
C MET A 390 18.62 -13.02 11.63
N TYR A 391 17.40 -13.13 11.10
CA TYR A 391 16.16 -13.32 11.86
C TYR A 391 15.28 -14.38 11.21
N ARG A 392 14.37 -14.98 11.99
CA ARG A 392 13.41 -16.00 11.51
C ARG A 392 12.44 -15.41 10.47
N ASN A 393 12.02 -14.17 10.67
CA ASN A 393 11.08 -13.44 9.84
C ASN A 393 11.18 -11.93 10.15
N TYR A 394 10.39 -11.10 9.47
CA TYR A 394 10.40 -9.65 9.68
C TYR A 394 9.82 -9.25 11.05
N GLU A 395 8.90 -10.02 11.62
CA GLU A 395 8.36 -9.79 12.97
C GLU A 395 9.48 -9.95 14.02
N HIS A 396 10.26 -11.01 13.94
CA HIS A 396 11.39 -11.21 14.85
C HIS A 396 12.46 -10.10 14.74
N ARG A 397 12.67 -9.55 13.53
CA ARG A 397 13.52 -8.36 13.35
C ARG A 397 12.92 -7.13 14.03
N ALA A 398 11.62 -6.92 13.91
CA ALA A 398 10.90 -5.85 14.58
C ALA A 398 10.97 -5.96 16.11
N GLU A 399 10.77 -7.16 16.64
CA GLU A 399 10.93 -7.45 18.08
C GLU A 399 12.33 -7.08 18.58
N ALA A 400 13.37 -7.45 17.82
CA ALA A 400 14.75 -7.10 18.16
C ALA A 400 14.99 -5.58 18.13
N PHE A 401 14.39 -4.86 17.17
CA PHE A 401 14.48 -3.40 17.11
C PHE A 401 13.76 -2.74 18.29
N ARG A 402 12.52 -3.16 18.60
CA ARG A 402 11.75 -2.66 19.74
C ARG A 402 12.48 -2.92 21.07
N ALA A 403 13.01 -4.13 21.28
CA ALA A 403 13.78 -4.46 22.47
C ALA A 403 15.00 -3.54 22.65
N ALA A 404 15.75 -3.29 21.56
CA ALA A 404 16.89 -2.39 21.59
C ALA A 404 16.51 -0.92 21.89
N VAL A 405 15.34 -0.46 21.41
CA VAL A 405 14.83 0.88 21.72
C VAL A 405 14.37 0.97 23.18
N ILE A 406 13.74 -0.08 23.72
CA ILE A 406 13.35 -0.16 25.13
C ILE A 406 14.58 -0.12 26.03
N GLU A 407 15.60 -0.93 25.75
CA GLU A 407 16.88 -0.91 26.50
C GLU A 407 17.53 0.49 26.49
N LEU A 408 17.47 1.17 25.34
CA LEU A 408 17.97 2.54 25.21
C LEU A 408 17.17 3.54 26.06
N ALA A 409 15.84 3.40 26.12
CA ALA A 409 14.97 4.23 26.94
C ALA A 409 15.21 4.02 28.42
N ASP A 410 15.32 2.75 28.86
CA ASP A 410 15.61 2.38 30.24
C ASP A 410 16.97 2.96 30.69
N ALA A 411 18.00 2.87 29.83
CA ALA A 411 19.31 3.44 30.11
C ALA A 411 19.27 4.99 30.20
N ALA A 412 18.33 5.63 29.51
CA ALA A 412 18.11 7.07 29.55
C ALA A 412 17.14 7.51 30.69
N GLY A 413 16.56 6.59 31.44
CA GLY A 413 15.57 6.86 32.47
C GLY A 413 14.24 7.41 31.93
N VAL A 414 13.87 7.02 30.70
CA VAL A 414 12.65 7.47 30.00
C VAL A 414 11.68 6.31 29.88
N GLU A 415 10.44 6.48 30.36
CA GLU A 415 9.35 5.55 30.04
C GLU A 415 8.86 5.82 28.61
N LEU A 416 8.79 4.76 27.76
CA LEU A 416 8.22 4.87 26.43
C LEU A 416 6.70 4.96 26.53
N GLU A 417 6.13 6.10 26.21
CA GLU A 417 4.68 6.25 26.04
C GLU A 417 4.24 5.48 24.80
N GLY A 418 3.44 4.43 24.96
CA GLY A 418 2.76 3.72 23.86
C GLY A 418 3.26 2.31 23.54
N ALA A 419 4.12 1.70 24.35
CA ALA A 419 4.44 0.27 24.24
C ALA A 419 3.34 -0.57 24.94
N ALA A 420 2.14 -0.64 24.34
CA ALA A 420 1.06 -1.55 24.76
C ALA A 420 0.38 -2.15 23.52
#